data_9a23223c10532561822043a95c51c1ae
#
_entry.id   9a23223c10532561822043a95c51c1ae
#
_cell.length_a   1.000
_cell.length_b   1.000
_cell.length_c   1.000
_cell.angle_alpha   90.00
_cell.angle_beta   90.00
_cell.angle_gamma   90.00
#
_symmetry.space_group_name_H-M   'P 1'
#
loop_
_entity.id
_entity.type
_entity.pdbx_description
1 polymer ?
#
loop_
_entity_poly.entity_id
_entity_poly.type
_entity_poly.pdbx_seq_one_letter_code
_entity_poly.pdbx_strand_id
1 'polypeptide(L)'
;MKFVIVIVLFTTISFSASAQWWSLKKHERFPIIQLKDNSAKHLPVVAKLTLTKIDKLNLQQSDYSLELAEDAIIKVAQHNMRFRIYDLASYNFSDLAKLYIQQNRLSEAKWYLLQSNSISRQENDDKHTIANLMDLALIKADMGDVVLAQQDLTEARQLAFAKGWIVNVTDIDKEVKYIRLNRTSASKTELRYADAVMADKDKKDKKTD
;
A
#
# COMPACT_ATOMS: atom_id res chain seq x y z
N MET A 1 -52.24 29.87 29.19
CA MET A 1 -52.84 29.43 27.90
C MET A 1 -52.16 30.00 26.65
N LYS A 2 -51.73 31.27 26.60
CA LYS A 2 -51.12 31.85 25.39
C LYS A 2 -49.78 31.19 24.95
N PHE A 3 -48.96 30.75 25.89
CA PHE A 3 -47.68 30.08 25.63
C PHE A 3 -47.84 28.67 25.07
N VAL A 4 -48.86 27.93 25.46
CA VAL A 4 -49.12 26.57 24.96
C VAL A 4 -49.50 26.59 23.49
N ILE A 5 -50.28 27.60 23.08
CA ILE A 5 -50.71 27.77 21.68
C ILE A 5 -49.51 28.06 20.76
N VAL A 6 -48.54 28.84 21.22
CA VAL A 6 -47.32 29.15 20.45
C VAL A 6 -46.43 27.89 20.26
N ILE A 7 -46.29 27.05 21.27
CA ILE A 7 -45.52 25.80 21.21
C ILE A 7 -46.19 24.82 20.23
N VAL A 8 -47.51 24.68 20.26
CA VAL A 8 -48.23 23.80 19.35
C VAL A 8 -48.12 24.28 17.89
N LEU A 9 -48.13 25.60 17.64
CA LEU A 9 -47.94 26.18 16.32
C LEU A 9 -46.53 25.94 15.81
N PHE A 10 -45.49 26.00 16.64
CA PHE A 10 -44.11 25.73 16.24
C PHE A 10 -43.86 24.26 15.92
N THR A 11 -44.52 23.32 16.63
CA THR A 11 -44.36 21.90 16.37
C THR A 11 -45.04 21.45 15.03
N THR A 12 -46.13 22.11 14.62
CA THR A 12 -46.83 21.76 13.39
C THR A 12 -46.07 22.25 12.14
N ILE A 13 -45.28 23.33 12.26
CA ILE A 13 -44.47 23.86 11.15
C ILE A 13 -43.24 22.95 10.89
N SER A 14 -42.71 22.32 11.94
CA SER A 14 -41.55 21.45 11.83
C SER A 14 -41.82 20.10 11.11
N PHE A 15 -43.05 19.63 11.11
CA PHE A 15 -43.45 18.37 10.45
C PHE A 15 -43.70 18.50 8.95
N SER A 16 -43.98 19.69 8.45
CA SER A 16 -44.23 19.89 7.01
C SER A 16 -42.98 20.04 6.16
N ALA A 17 -41.80 20.28 6.76
CA ALA A 17 -40.55 20.46 6.03
C ALA A 17 -39.85 19.14 5.64
N SER A 18 -40.18 18.02 6.26
CA SER A 18 -39.50 16.75 5.99
C SER A 18 -40.18 15.87 4.93
N ALA A 19 -41.41 16.21 4.50
CA ALA A 19 -42.17 15.38 3.58
C ALA A 19 -41.89 15.63 2.09
N GLN A 20 -41.16 16.72 1.75
CA GLN A 20 -40.92 17.07 0.34
C GLN A 20 -39.67 16.46 -0.26
N TRP A 21 -38.80 15.82 0.52
CA TRP A 21 -37.57 15.28 -0.03
C TRP A 21 -37.72 13.86 -0.64
N TRP A 22 -38.83 13.18 -0.43
CA TRP A 22 -39.07 11.82 -0.95
C TRP A 22 -39.85 11.75 -2.25
N SER A 23 -40.27 12.88 -2.81
CA SER A 23 -40.93 12.93 -4.13
C SER A 23 -39.95 13.27 -5.26
N LEU A 24 -38.67 12.97 -5.14
CA LEU A 24 -37.76 12.95 -6.27
C LEU A 24 -38.22 11.83 -7.21
N LYS A 25 -39.05 12.22 -8.23
CA LYS A 25 -39.28 11.38 -9.39
C LYS A 25 -37.96 10.77 -9.79
N LYS A 26 -37.90 9.43 -9.85
CA LYS A 26 -36.80 8.71 -10.47
C LYS A 26 -36.65 9.29 -11.88
N HIS A 27 -35.79 10.28 -12.06
CA HIS A 27 -35.32 10.62 -13.38
C HIS A 27 -34.52 9.39 -13.83
N GLU A 28 -35.08 8.69 -14.81
CA GLU A 28 -34.30 7.73 -15.58
C GLU A 28 -33.12 8.48 -16.14
N ARG A 29 -31.94 8.27 -15.54
CA ARG A 29 -30.72 9.05 -15.85
C ARG A 29 -30.18 8.76 -17.25
N PHE A 30 -30.76 7.80 -17.94
CA PHE A 30 -30.34 7.43 -19.28
C PHE A 30 -31.61 7.19 -20.13
N PRO A 31 -31.71 7.81 -21.32
CA PRO A 31 -32.74 7.41 -22.25
C PRO A 31 -32.54 5.92 -22.59
N ILE A 32 -33.58 5.13 -22.37
CA ILE A 32 -33.59 3.74 -22.83
C ILE A 32 -33.54 3.79 -24.35
N ILE A 33 -32.35 3.59 -24.93
CA ILE A 33 -32.23 3.41 -26.37
C ILE A 33 -32.88 2.07 -26.66
N GLN A 34 -34.12 2.13 -27.14
CA GLN A 34 -34.77 0.96 -27.72
C GLN A 34 -34.01 0.61 -29.00
N LEU A 35 -33.07 -0.30 -28.89
CA LEU A 35 -32.45 -0.95 -30.04
C LEU A 35 -33.55 -1.63 -30.83
N LYS A 36 -33.98 -0.97 -31.92
CA LYS A 36 -34.89 -1.55 -32.88
C LYS A 36 -34.15 -2.74 -33.52
N ASP A 37 -34.59 -3.94 -33.18
CA ASP A 37 -33.89 -5.22 -33.31
C ASP A 37 -33.71 -5.71 -34.77
N ASN A 38 -33.68 -4.82 -35.75
CA ASN A 38 -33.63 -5.16 -37.15
C ASN A 38 -32.25 -4.99 -37.79
N SER A 39 -31.27 -4.44 -37.11
CA SER A 39 -29.91 -4.24 -37.67
C SER A 39 -28.93 -5.39 -37.39
N ALA A 40 -29.25 -6.30 -36.47
CA ALA A 40 -28.37 -7.40 -36.11
C ALA A 40 -28.34 -8.56 -37.15
N LYS A 41 -29.27 -8.56 -38.11
CA LYS A 41 -29.40 -9.67 -39.09
C LYS A 41 -28.38 -9.61 -40.24
N HIS A 42 -27.60 -8.55 -40.35
CA HIS A 42 -26.66 -8.36 -41.47
C HIS A 42 -25.24 -8.00 -41.05
N LEU A 43 -24.86 -8.29 -39.80
CA LEU A 43 -23.44 -8.23 -39.47
C LEU A 43 -22.75 -9.40 -40.16
N PRO A 44 -21.72 -9.13 -41.02
CA PRO A 44 -20.93 -10.20 -41.62
C PRO A 44 -20.36 -11.02 -40.46
N VAL A 45 -20.41 -12.34 -40.59
CA VAL A 45 -19.76 -13.27 -39.65
C VAL A 45 -18.30 -12.85 -39.60
N VAL A 46 -17.91 -12.14 -38.56
CA VAL A 46 -16.51 -11.75 -38.35
C VAL A 46 -15.74 -13.04 -38.25
N ALA A 47 -14.89 -13.28 -39.24
CA ALA A 47 -13.97 -14.40 -39.22
C ALA A 47 -13.29 -14.39 -37.84
N LYS A 48 -13.28 -15.57 -37.20
CA LYS A 48 -12.72 -15.74 -35.86
C LYS A 48 -11.29 -15.23 -35.90
N LEU A 49 -11.09 -13.98 -35.44
CA LEU A 49 -9.76 -13.40 -35.30
C LEU A 49 -9.01 -14.31 -34.33
N THR A 50 -8.09 -15.08 -34.85
CA THR A 50 -7.09 -15.76 -34.04
C THR A 50 -6.31 -14.65 -33.35
N LEU A 51 -6.62 -14.41 -32.06
CA LEU A 51 -5.80 -13.54 -31.22
C LEU A 51 -4.40 -14.10 -31.25
N THR A 52 -3.52 -13.45 -32.04
CA THR A 52 -2.08 -13.68 -31.94
C THR A 52 -1.72 -13.47 -30.48
N LYS A 53 -1.16 -14.52 -29.87
CA LYS A 53 -0.67 -14.46 -28.48
C LYS A 53 0.42 -13.38 -28.50
N ILE A 54 0.03 -12.18 -28.08
CA ILE A 54 0.99 -11.09 -27.89
C ILE A 54 1.83 -11.56 -26.70
N ASP A 55 3.09 -11.88 -26.96
CA ASP A 55 4.05 -12.10 -25.89
C ASP A 55 3.94 -10.89 -24.95
N LYS A 56 3.84 -11.18 -23.64
CA LYS A 56 3.76 -10.12 -22.63
C LYS A 56 4.95 -9.21 -22.85
N LEU A 57 4.74 -8.11 -23.58
CA LEU A 57 5.71 -7.03 -23.62
C LEU A 57 5.93 -6.64 -22.16
N ASN A 58 7.15 -6.80 -21.70
CA ASN A 58 7.58 -6.34 -20.41
C ASN A 58 7.72 -4.82 -20.53
N LEU A 59 6.56 -4.14 -20.60
CA LEU A 59 6.49 -2.69 -20.64
C LEU A 59 7.04 -2.22 -19.29
N GLN A 60 8.23 -1.63 -19.36
CA GLN A 60 8.81 -0.96 -18.22
C GLN A 60 7.78 0.06 -17.75
N GLN A 61 7.31 -0.11 -16.51
CA GLN A 61 6.26 0.70 -15.95
C GLN A 61 6.76 2.15 -15.90
N SER A 62 6.06 3.06 -16.58
CA SER A 62 6.48 4.47 -16.63
C SER A 62 6.24 5.13 -15.26
N ASP A 63 7.05 6.14 -14.92
CA ASP A 63 6.90 6.90 -13.68
C ASP A 63 5.48 7.45 -13.52
N TYR A 64 4.89 7.92 -14.61
CA TYR A 64 3.50 8.39 -14.62
C TYR A 64 2.49 7.29 -14.25
N SER A 65 2.71 6.05 -14.71
CA SER A 65 1.82 4.93 -14.34
C SER A 65 1.96 4.53 -12.88
N LEU A 66 3.15 4.70 -12.30
CA LEU A 66 3.42 4.46 -10.88
C LEU A 66 2.73 5.53 -10.01
N GLU A 67 2.79 6.80 -10.40
CA GLU A 67 2.10 7.90 -9.71
C GLU A 67 0.57 7.72 -9.71
N LEU A 68 -0.01 7.32 -10.85
CA LEU A 68 -1.45 7.02 -10.92
C LEU A 68 -1.84 5.85 -10.02
N ALA A 69 -1.00 4.80 -9.96
CA ALA A 69 -1.22 3.66 -9.09
C ALA A 69 -1.10 4.07 -7.60
N GLU A 70 -0.12 4.91 -7.26
CA GLU A 70 0.06 5.49 -5.92
C GLU A 70 -1.21 6.24 -5.48
N ASP A 71 -1.68 7.19 -6.29
CA ASP A 71 -2.89 7.98 -6.02
C ASP A 71 -4.13 7.10 -5.84
N ALA A 72 -4.28 6.05 -6.65
CA ALA A 72 -5.40 5.14 -6.56
C ALA A 72 -5.36 4.36 -5.24
N ILE A 73 -4.21 3.80 -4.86
CA ILE A 73 -4.06 3.02 -3.63
C ILE A 73 -4.22 3.91 -2.40
N ILE A 74 -3.66 5.13 -2.40
CA ILE A 74 -3.83 6.08 -1.29
C ILE A 74 -5.32 6.37 -1.04
N LYS A 75 -6.10 6.63 -2.09
CA LYS A 75 -7.54 6.89 -1.96
C LYS A 75 -8.29 5.69 -1.37
N VAL A 76 -7.95 4.48 -1.81
CA VAL A 76 -8.55 3.25 -1.28
C VAL A 76 -8.14 3.01 0.17
N ALA A 77 -6.86 3.20 0.51
CA ALA A 77 -6.37 3.08 1.88
C ALA A 77 -7.06 4.08 2.82
N GLN A 78 -7.18 5.34 2.41
CA GLN A 78 -7.90 6.38 3.18
C GLN A 78 -9.39 6.05 3.35
N HIS A 79 -10.03 5.52 2.30
CA HIS A 79 -11.41 5.04 2.38
C HIS A 79 -11.54 3.94 3.44
N ASN A 80 -10.71 2.91 3.36
CA ASN A 80 -10.74 1.78 4.28
C ASN A 80 -10.44 2.20 5.73
N MET A 81 -9.50 3.12 5.95
CA MET A 81 -9.24 3.70 7.27
C MET A 81 -10.44 4.46 7.81
N ARG A 82 -11.09 5.29 6.98
CA ARG A 82 -12.29 6.06 7.38
C ARG A 82 -13.45 5.15 7.77
N PHE A 83 -13.66 4.05 7.06
CA PHE A 83 -14.73 3.10 7.30
C PHE A 83 -14.35 1.98 8.28
N ARG A 84 -13.15 2.06 8.90
CA ARG A 84 -12.64 1.09 9.88
C ARG A 84 -12.50 -0.34 9.33
N ILE A 85 -12.22 -0.45 8.03
CA ILE A 85 -11.91 -1.72 7.37
C ILE A 85 -10.39 -1.90 7.45
N TYR A 86 -9.91 -2.10 8.68
CA TYR A 86 -8.48 -2.01 8.99
C TYR A 86 -7.65 -3.14 8.37
N ASP A 87 -8.22 -4.33 8.23
CA ASP A 87 -7.60 -5.45 7.54
C ASP A 87 -7.22 -5.06 6.09
N LEU A 88 -8.19 -4.57 5.30
CA LEU A 88 -7.92 -4.13 3.93
C LEU A 88 -7.00 -2.90 3.88
N ALA A 89 -7.11 -1.98 4.83
CA ALA A 89 -6.22 -0.82 4.89
C ALA A 89 -4.76 -1.25 5.08
N SER A 90 -4.49 -2.26 5.91
CA SER A 90 -3.16 -2.82 6.12
C SER A 90 -2.55 -3.34 4.81
N TYR A 91 -3.31 -4.11 4.03
CA TYR A 91 -2.87 -4.60 2.72
C TYR A 91 -2.61 -3.46 1.73
N ASN A 92 -3.48 -2.44 1.70
CA ASN A 92 -3.27 -1.28 0.83
C ASN A 92 -1.98 -0.53 1.19
N PHE A 93 -1.65 -0.38 2.46
CA PHE A 93 -0.39 0.24 2.86
C PHE A 93 0.83 -0.60 2.47
N SER A 94 0.77 -1.93 2.56
CA SER A 94 1.86 -2.77 2.08
C SER A 94 2.02 -2.71 0.55
N ASP A 95 0.92 -2.65 -0.20
CA ASP A 95 0.99 -2.50 -1.65
C ASP A 95 1.52 -1.13 -2.06
N LEU A 96 1.16 -0.07 -1.34
CA LEU A 96 1.72 1.26 -1.53
C LEU A 96 3.24 1.26 -1.27
N ALA A 97 3.69 0.59 -0.21
CA ALA A 97 5.11 0.45 0.07
C ALA A 97 5.87 -0.26 -1.07
N LYS A 98 5.28 -1.29 -1.67
CA LYS A 98 5.89 -1.97 -2.84
C LYS A 98 6.06 -1.02 -4.03
N LEU A 99 5.11 -0.11 -4.27
CA LEU A 99 5.26 0.92 -5.30
C LEU A 99 6.42 1.88 -5.00
N TYR A 100 6.56 2.30 -3.74
CA TYR A 100 7.67 3.15 -3.33
C TYR A 100 9.04 2.44 -3.43
N ILE A 101 9.10 1.12 -3.18
CA ILE A 101 10.31 0.32 -3.43
C ILE A 101 10.68 0.36 -4.92
N GLN A 102 9.70 0.20 -5.81
CA GLN A 102 9.93 0.26 -7.27
C GLN A 102 10.46 1.62 -7.72
N GLN A 103 10.05 2.69 -7.05
CA GLN A 103 10.51 4.06 -7.27
C GLN A 103 11.83 4.38 -6.54
N ASN A 104 12.44 3.42 -5.84
CA ASN A 104 13.63 3.60 -4.98
C ASN A 104 13.43 4.64 -3.85
N ARG A 105 12.19 4.84 -3.41
CA ARG A 105 11.80 5.74 -2.32
C ARG A 105 11.70 4.94 -1.01
N LEU A 106 12.84 4.48 -0.52
CA LEU A 106 12.90 3.51 0.59
C LEU A 106 12.39 4.08 1.93
N SER A 107 12.53 5.38 2.16
CA SER A 107 12.05 6.02 3.40
C SER A 107 10.53 6.01 3.50
N GLU A 108 9.85 6.31 2.42
CA GLU A 108 8.39 6.28 2.33
C GLU A 108 7.87 4.84 2.39
N ALA A 109 8.52 3.92 1.66
CA ALA A 109 8.20 2.50 1.72
C ALA A 109 8.27 1.96 3.16
N LYS A 110 9.36 2.27 3.88
CA LYS A 110 9.52 1.91 5.30
C LYS A 110 8.38 2.45 6.15
N TRP A 111 7.99 3.72 5.94
CA TRP A 111 6.92 4.34 6.71
C TRP A 111 5.58 3.61 6.52
N TYR A 112 5.20 3.33 5.26
CA TYR A 112 3.95 2.63 4.96
C TYR A 112 3.94 1.17 5.44
N LEU A 113 5.07 0.47 5.37
CA LEU A 113 5.19 -0.87 5.96
C LEU A 113 5.06 -0.87 7.48
N LEU A 114 5.58 0.14 8.16
CA LEU A 114 5.38 0.29 9.60
C LEU A 114 3.91 0.51 9.95
N GLN A 115 3.18 1.31 9.17
CA GLN A 115 1.74 1.49 9.33
C GLN A 115 0.99 0.17 9.09
N SER A 116 1.28 -0.52 7.98
CA SER A 116 0.70 -1.82 7.66
C SER A 116 0.95 -2.82 8.79
N ASN A 117 2.20 -2.93 9.27
CA ASN A 117 2.58 -3.84 10.35
C ASN A 117 1.88 -3.51 11.68
N SER A 118 1.70 -2.23 12.01
CA SER A 118 0.96 -1.81 13.21
C SER A 118 -0.51 -2.24 13.14
N ILE A 119 -1.15 -2.07 11.99
CA ILE A 119 -2.55 -2.43 11.80
C ILE A 119 -2.72 -3.96 11.77
N SER A 120 -1.87 -4.69 11.03
CA SER A 120 -1.96 -6.14 10.97
C SER A 120 -1.83 -6.82 12.34
N ARG A 121 -0.99 -6.25 13.23
CA ARG A 121 -0.89 -6.71 14.63
C ARG A 121 -2.19 -6.44 15.41
N GLN A 122 -2.83 -5.29 15.22
CA GLN A 122 -4.10 -4.95 15.89
C GLN A 122 -5.23 -5.87 15.43
N GLU A 123 -5.24 -6.23 14.15
CA GLU A 123 -6.24 -7.13 13.56
C GLU A 123 -5.90 -8.63 13.76
N ASN A 124 -4.76 -8.93 14.42
CA ASN A 124 -4.26 -10.30 14.64
C ASN A 124 -4.01 -11.07 13.32
N ASP A 125 -3.69 -10.37 12.24
CA ASP A 125 -3.23 -10.99 11.00
C ASP A 125 -1.73 -11.29 11.05
N ASP A 126 -1.39 -12.38 11.72
CA ASP A 126 0.00 -12.80 11.91
C ASP A 126 0.72 -13.11 10.59
N LYS A 127 0.00 -13.59 9.57
CA LYS A 127 0.60 -13.88 8.26
C LYS A 127 1.04 -12.59 7.57
N HIS A 128 0.19 -11.59 7.59
CA HIS A 128 0.51 -10.29 7.02
C HIS A 128 1.58 -9.57 7.84
N THR A 129 1.56 -9.71 9.17
CA THR A 129 2.60 -9.21 10.07
C THR A 129 3.98 -9.79 9.72
N ILE A 130 4.07 -11.10 9.49
CA ILE A 130 5.33 -11.76 9.10
C ILE A 130 5.80 -11.23 7.74
N ALA A 131 4.91 -11.10 6.76
CA ALA A 131 5.26 -10.54 5.44
C ALA A 131 5.78 -9.11 5.56
N ASN A 132 5.10 -8.25 6.31
CA ASN A 132 5.54 -6.87 6.55
C ASN A 132 6.90 -6.79 7.26
N LEU A 133 7.17 -7.66 8.22
CA LEU A 133 8.47 -7.71 8.90
C LEU A 133 9.60 -8.15 7.97
N MET A 134 9.34 -9.09 7.04
CA MET A 134 10.30 -9.50 6.02
C MET A 134 10.61 -8.35 5.07
N ASP A 135 9.58 -7.68 4.55
CA ASP A 135 9.75 -6.52 3.65
C ASP A 135 10.46 -5.35 4.37
N LEU A 136 10.13 -5.08 5.65
CA LEU A 136 10.84 -4.10 6.48
C LEU A 136 12.31 -4.44 6.67
N ALA A 137 12.63 -5.70 6.88
CA ALA A 137 14.00 -6.14 7.06
C ALA A 137 14.84 -5.91 5.79
N LEU A 138 14.27 -6.20 4.61
CA LEU A 138 14.93 -5.94 3.33
C LEU A 138 15.21 -4.44 3.14
N ILE A 139 14.22 -3.58 3.35
CA ILE A 139 14.38 -2.13 3.23
C ILE A 139 15.40 -1.59 4.24
N LYS A 140 15.33 -2.01 5.50
CA LYS A 140 16.32 -1.59 6.52
C LYS A 140 17.73 -2.03 6.14
N ALA A 141 17.89 -3.25 5.61
CA ALA A 141 19.17 -3.72 5.12
C ALA A 141 19.67 -2.90 3.92
N ASP A 142 18.78 -2.49 3.01
CA ASP A 142 19.10 -1.63 1.87
C ASP A 142 19.48 -0.22 2.30
N MET A 143 18.91 0.28 3.39
CA MET A 143 19.25 1.56 4.02
C MET A 143 20.54 1.49 4.87
N GLY A 144 21.16 0.30 5.05
CA GLY A 144 22.35 0.10 5.88
C GLY A 144 22.06 -0.34 7.32
N ASP A 145 20.81 -0.33 7.76
CA ASP A 145 20.38 -0.67 9.13
C ASP A 145 20.30 -2.20 9.34
N VAL A 146 21.42 -2.90 9.10
CA VAL A 146 21.46 -4.39 9.11
C VAL A 146 21.05 -4.98 10.47
N VAL A 147 21.40 -4.30 11.56
CA VAL A 147 21.05 -4.77 12.92
C VAL A 147 19.53 -4.77 13.13
N LEU A 148 18.85 -3.67 12.72
CA LEU A 148 17.40 -3.55 12.80
C LEU A 148 16.70 -4.55 11.86
N ALA A 149 17.28 -4.79 10.69
CA ALA A 149 16.77 -5.79 9.75
C ALA A 149 16.82 -7.21 10.38
N GLN A 150 17.90 -7.57 11.06
CA GLN A 150 18.01 -8.86 11.76
C GLN A 150 17.01 -8.99 12.92
N GLN A 151 16.71 -7.90 13.61
CA GLN A 151 15.69 -7.88 14.67
C GLN A 151 14.30 -8.19 14.09
N ASP A 152 13.92 -7.55 13.00
CA ASP A 152 12.62 -7.79 12.34
C ASP A 152 12.51 -9.25 11.87
N LEU A 153 13.55 -9.80 11.26
CA LEU A 153 13.55 -11.20 10.83
C LEU A 153 13.50 -12.19 12.01
N THR A 154 14.15 -11.85 13.13
CA THR A 154 14.10 -12.68 14.34
C THR A 154 12.67 -12.70 14.90
N GLU A 155 12.00 -11.56 14.93
CA GLU A 155 10.61 -11.46 15.35
C GLU A 155 9.67 -12.22 14.41
N ALA A 156 9.81 -12.04 13.09
CA ALA A 156 9.05 -12.77 12.08
C ALA A 156 9.21 -14.29 12.26
N ARG A 157 10.44 -14.74 12.50
CA ARG A 157 10.77 -16.16 12.74
C ARG A 157 10.09 -16.69 14.00
N GLN A 158 10.11 -15.92 15.09
CA GLN A 158 9.45 -16.31 16.34
C GLN A 158 7.94 -16.46 16.17
N LEU A 159 7.30 -15.51 15.47
CA LEU A 159 5.87 -15.58 15.16
C LEU A 159 5.54 -16.79 14.29
N ALA A 160 6.30 -17.01 13.22
CA ALA A 160 6.09 -18.15 12.32
C ALA A 160 6.27 -19.49 13.05
N PHE A 161 7.28 -19.59 13.92
CA PHE A 161 7.55 -20.78 14.71
C PHE A 161 6.43 -21.06 15.74
N ALA A 162 5.96 -20.01 16.44
CA ALA A 162 4.87 -20.12 17.41
C ALA A 162 3.56 -20.62 16.78
N LYS A 163 3.34 -20.31 15.49
CA LYS A 163 2.17 -20.78 14.72
C LYS A 163 2.38 -22.09 13.97
N GLY A 164 3.58 -22.67 14.02
CA GLY A 164 3.91 -23.90 13.32
C GLY A 164 4.02 -23.77 11.80
N TRP A 165 4.25 -22.56 11.28
CA TRP A 165 4.36 -22.31 9.84
C TRP A 165 5.77 -22.52 9.32
N ILE A 166 6.15 -23.78 9.13
CA ILE A 166 7.50 -24.19 8.76
C ILE A 166 7.97 -23.56 7.45
N VAL A 167 7.08 -23.41 6.46
CA VAL A 167 7.41 -22.80 5.16
C VAL A 167 7.88 -21.35 5.35
N ASN A 168 7.15 -20.56 6.15
CA ASN A 168 7.56 -19.19 6.46
C ASN A 168 8.90 -19.13 7.20
N VAL A 169 9.16 -20.06 8.12
CA VAL A 169 10.46 -20.13 8.82
C VAL A 169 11.60 -20.36 7.83
N THR A 170 11.43 -21.28 6.86
CA THR A 170 12.46 -21.54 5.85
C THR A 170 12.72 -20.35 4.93
N ASP A 171 11.70 -19.60 4.59
CA ASP A 171 11.84 -18.41 3.75
C ASP A 171 12.51 -17.27 4.52
N ILE A 172 12.16 -17.07 5.79
CA ILE A 172 12.85 -16.10 6.67
C ILE A 172 14.34 -16.48 6.83
N ASP A 173 14.66 -17.75 7.02
CA ASP A 173 16.05 -18.20 7.13
C ASP A 173 16.86 -17.96 5.84
N LYS A 174 16.23 -18.02 4.66
CA LYS A 174 16.84 -17.62 3.39
C LYS A 174 17.15 -16.10 3.37
N GLU A 175 16.20 -15.28 3.81
CA GLU A 175 16.40 -13.83 3.89
C GLU A 175 17.50 -13.42 4.89
N VAL A 176 17.53 -14.05 6.05
CA VAL A 176 18.64 -13.87 7.03
C VAL A 176 19.97 -14.15 6.38
N LYS A 177 20.08 -15.28 5.64
CA LYS A 177 21.30 -15.65 4.95
C LYS A 177 21.65 -14.67 3.84
N TYR A 178 20.66 -14.21 3.06
CA TYR A 178 20.85 -13.24 1.99
C TYR A 178 21.39 -11.91 2.53
N ILE A 179 20.78 -11.35 3.57
CA ILE A 179 21.22 -10.10 4.19
C ILE A 179 22.65 -10.24 4.74
N ARG A 180 22.92 -11.36 5.44
CA ARG A 180 24.25 -11.59 6.02
C ARG A 180 25.36 -11.67 4.96
N LEU A 181 25.09 -12.29 3.81
CA LEU A 181 26.06 -12.44 2.74
C LEU A 181 26.28 -11.16 1.95
N ASN A 182 25.21 -10.44 1.63
CA ASN A 182 25.26 -9.33 0.68
C ASN A 182 25.55 -7.97 1.35
N ARG A 183 25.19 -7.80 2.64
CA ARG A 183 25.30 -6.49 3.30
C ARG A 183 26.50 -6.33 4.22
N THR A 184 27.14 -7.39 4.67
CA THR A 184 28.43 -7.26 5.39
C THR A 184 29.56 -6.70 4.52
N SER A 185 29.49 -6.89 3.19
CA SER A 185 30.49 -6.32 2.27
C SER A 185 30.28 -4.81 2.01
N ALA A 186 29.03 -4.33 1.94
CA ALA A 186 28.73 -2.90 1.73
C ALA A 186 29.11 -2.05 2.94
N SER A 187 28.81 -2.51 4.14
CA SER A 187 29.20 -1.86 5.41
C SER A 187 30.73 -1.66 5.53
N LYS A 188 31.53 -2.63 5.07
CA LYS A 188 33.01 -2.49 5.06
C LYS A 188 33.50 -1.42 4.08
N THR A 189 32.79 -1.18 2.98
CA THR A 189 33.17 -0.19 1.98
C THR A 189 32.86 1.23 2.47
N GLU A 190 31.72 1.44 3.12
CA GLU A 190 31.34 2.73 3.71
C GLU A 190 32.23 3.10 4.90
N LEU A 191 32.54 2.14 5.78
CA LEU A 191 33.48 2.36 6.88
C LEU A 191 34.86 2.74 6.35
N ARG A 192 35.36 2.10 5.31
CA ARG A 192 36.67 2.46 4.69
C ARG A 192 36.63 3.85 4.08
N TYR A 193 35.52 4.26 3.49
CA TYR A 193 35.36 5.61 2.94
C TYR A 193 35.30 6.66 4.05
N ALA A 194 34.54 6.41 5.12
CA ALA A 194 34.46 7.29 6.27
C ALA A 194 35.85 7.45 6.97
N ASP A 195 36.57 6.33 7.16
CA ASP A 195 37.92 6.32 7.73
C ASP A 195 38.92 7.07 6.83
N ALA A 196 38.82 6.94 5.52
CA ALA A 196 39.66 7.66 4.56
C ALA A 196 39.39 9.16 4.57
N VAL A 197 38.13 9.59 4.67
CA VAL A 197 37.72 10.99 4.75
C VAL A 197 38.17 11.63 6.08
N MET A 198 38.06 10.89 7.20
CA MET A 198 38.54 11.33 8.50
C MET A 198 40.10 11.50 8.50
N ALA A 199 40.82 10.51 7.95
CA ALA A 199 42.29 10.57 7.85
C ALA A 199 42.80 11.72 6.97
N ASP A 200 42.01 12.11 5.95
CA ASP A 200 42.36 13.25 5.08
C ASP A 200 42.10 14.62 5.74
N LYS A 201 41.06 14.69 6.60
CA LYS A 201 40.82 15.86 7.47
C LYS A 201 41.93 16.06 8.47
N ASP A 202 42.33 15.02 9.19
CA ASP A 202 43.41 15.09 10.19
C ASP A 202 44.76 15.49 9.57
N LYS A 203 45.01 15.17 8.30
CA LYS A 203 46.18 15.60 7.55
C LYS A 203 46.15 17.07 7.14
N LYS A 204 44.95 17.60 6.84
CA LYS A 204 44.76 19.01 6.49
C LYS A 204 44.92 19.92 7.71
N ASP A 205 44.34 19.50 8.84
CA ASP A 205 44.42 20.29 10.08
C ASP A 205 45.84 20.35 10.66
N LYS A 206 46.69 19.32 10.45
CA LYS A 206 48.10 19.31 10.83
C LYS A 206 49.05 20.10 9.91
N LYS A 207 48.57 20.59 8.78
CA LYS A 207 49.34 21.33 7.79
C LYS A 207 49.12 22.85 7.88
N THR A 208 48.18 23.27 8.73
CA THR A 208 47.80 24.67 8.97
C THR A 208 48.34 25.25 10.28
N ASP A 209 49.02 24.46 11.10
CA ASP A 209 49.83 24.85 12.24
C ASP A 209 51.33 24.82 11.85
#